data_d0e30c26babb826a642fbeb461792e80
#
_entry.id   d0e30c26babb826a642fbeb461792e80
#
_cell.length_a   1.000
_cell.length_b   1.000
_cell.length_c   1.000
_cell.angle_alpha   90.00
_cell.angle_beta   90.00
_cell.angle_gamma   90.00
#
_symmetry.space_group_name_H-M   'P 1'
#
loop_
_entity.id
_entity.type
_entity.pdbx_description
1 polymer ?
#
loop_
_entity_poly.entity_id
_entity_poly.type
_entity_poly.pdbx_seq_one_letter_code
_entity_poly.pdbx_strand_id
1 'polypeptide(L)'
;QRSADGVSRGSPEPALRGWEAFGYGGPELAREDPKGAALAAEKFDTFLAALRGDGMATAAPFEQQYPQMFHSGAQLPVLPHSPGADRRIWWGAGTHASAELAARKGVNLMSSTLVFETDGASLGDVQAEQIARYRREWEKVGHDWEPRVSVSRPIFPIVDGSDAQIFGPAGSGESHDSIGVLDDQRGIFGRTLVDTPDKIVEALKKDKAVMAADTLMLTIPNQAGVAAGARILENFARYVAPELGWEPATKG
;
A
#
# COMPACT_ATOMS: atom_id res chain seq x y z
N GLN A 1 50.87 -25.75 -6.94
CA GLN A 1 50.04 -24.90 -6.07
C GLN A 1 49.62 -23.68 -6.90
N ARG A 2 48.40 -23.70 -7.44
CA ARG A 2 47.77 -22.55 -8.03
C ARG A 2 46.59 -22.16 -7.13
N SER A 3 46.66 -20.99 -6.54
CA SER A 3 45.58 -20.40 -5.75
C SER A 3 44.36 -20.12 -6.64
N ALA A 4 43.23 -20.58 -6.19
CA ALA A 4 41.94 -20.31 -6.78
C ALA A 4 41.39 -18.97 -6.22
N ASP A 5 41.91 -17.86 -6.73
CA ASP A 5 41.41 -16.51 -6.41
C ASP A 5 41.02 -15.83 -7.69
N GLY A 6 39.76 -15.77 -7.96
CA GLY A 6 39.26 -15.09 -9.14
C GLY A 6 37.77 -15.25 -9.44
N VAL A 7 36.93 -15.51 -8.42
CA VAL A 7 35.51 -15.23 -8.57
C VAL A 7 35.26 -13.84 -8.00
N SER A 8 35.43 -12.85 -8.83
CA SER A 8 34.83 -11.52 -8.59
C SER A 8 33.34 -11.74 -8.41
N ARG A 9 32.87 -11.64 -7.18
CA ARG A 9 31.46 -11.48 -6.91
C ARG A 9 31.06 -10.18 -7.58
N GLY A 10 30.33 -10.30 -8.69
CA GLY A 10 29.76 -9.15 -9.39
C GLY A 10 29.01 -8.28 -8.39
N SER A 11 29.24 -7.00 -8.48
CA SER A 11 28.60 -5.97 -7.68
C SER A 11 27.09 -6.15 -7.67
N PRO A 12 26.39 -5.85 -6.59
CA PRO A 12 24.92 -5.91 -6.50
C PRO A 12 24.19 -4.90 -7.40
N GLU A 13 24.93 -4.04 -8.12
CA GLU A 13 24.36 -3.04 -9.03
C GLU A 13 23.35 -3.53 -10.10
N PRO A 14 23.49 -4.72 -10.73
CA PRO A 14 22.49 -5.14 -11.72
C PRO A 14 21.10 -5.44 -11.12
N ALA A 15 21.06 -5.88 -9.86
CA ALA A 15 19.80 -6.16 -9.18
C ALA A 15 19.04 -4.89 -8.79
N LEU A 16 19.75 -3.85 -8.32
CA LEU A 16 19.18 -2.54 -8.00
C LEU A 16 18.58 -1.88 -9.23
N ARG A 17 19.26 -1.91 -10.37
CA ARG A 17 18.75 -1.37 -11.64
C ARG A 17 17.47 -2.06 -12.12
N GLY A 18 17.27 -3.33 -11.79
CA GLY A 18 16.04 -4.05 -12.09
C GLY A 18 14.83 -3.52 -11.29
N TRP A 19 15.03 -3.15 -10.04
CA TRP A 19 13.97 -2.59 -9.17
C TRP A 19 13.62 -1.16 -9.56
N GLU A 20 14.61 -0.33 -9.93
CA GLU A 20 14.43 1.02 -10.47
C GLU A 20 13.54 1.03 -11.72
N ALA A 21 13.71 0.03 -12.59
CA ALA A 21 12.89 -0.13 -13.80
C ALA A 21 11.41 -0.40 -13.52
N PHE A 22 11.07 -0.91 -12.33
CA PHE A 22 9.70 -1.19 -11.90
C PHE A 22 9.07 -0.09 -11.03
N GLY A 23 9.79 1.01 -10.78
CA GLY A 23 9.25 2.14 -10.00
C GLY A 23 9.14 1.87 -8.50
N TYR A 24 9.84 0.88 -7.97
CA TYR A 24 9.96 0.63 -6.54
C TYR A 24 11.04 1.54 -5.95
N GLY A 25 10.70 2.81 -5.82
CA GLY A 25 11.55 3.78 -5.16
C GLY A 25 10.68 4.82 -4.49
N GLY A 26 10.80 4.96 -3.16
CA GLY A 26 10.18 6.08 -2.45
C GLY A 26 10.82 7.42 -2.89
N PRO A 27 10.27 8.56 -2.43
CA PRO A 27 10.79 9.89 -2.75
C PRO A 27 12.29 10.08 -2.44
N GLU A 28 12.85 9.23 -1.60
CA GLU A 28 14.25 9.27 -1.20
C GLU A 28 15.16 8.58 -2.21
N LEU A 29 14.77 7.43 -2.75
CA LEU A 29 15.44 6.84 -3.91
C LEU A 29 15.37 7.79 -5.12
N ALA A 30 14.30 8.59 -5.21
CA ALA A 30 14.20 9.66 -6.18
C ALA A 30 15.24 10.77 -6.01
N ARG A 31 15.75 11.01 -4.80
CA ARG A 31 16.86 11.96 -4.57
C ARG A 31 18.20 11.39 -5.01
N GLU A 32 18.38 10.08 -4.87
CA GLU A 32 19.59 9.38 -5.31
C GLU A 32 19.58 9.09 -6.81
N ASP A 33 18.40 8.78 -7.39
CA ASP A 33 18.21 8.60 -8.83
C ASP A 33 17.00 9.38 -9.40
N PRO A 34 17.17 10.67 -9.65
CA PRO A 34 16.11 11.50 -10.25
C PRO A 34 15.62 11.01 -11.61
N LYS A 35 16.48 10.32 -12.40
CA LYS A 35 16.10 9.78 -13.70
C LYS A 35 15.20 8.55 -13.57
N GLY A 36 15.49 7.67 -12.62
CA GLY A 36 14.65 6.52 -12.30
C GLY A 36 13.28 6.93 -11.80
N ALA A 37 13.23 7.93 -10.93
CA ALA A 37 11.97 8.49 -10.43
C ALA A 37 11.12 9.14 -11.54
N ALA A 38 11.73 9.89 -12.43
CA ALA A 38 11.04 10.50 -13.58
C ALA A 38 10.46 9.41 -14.52
N LEU A 39 11.26 8.39 -14.83
CA LEU A 39 10.82 7.25 -15.63
C LEU A 39 9.68 6.47 -14.98
N ALA A 40 9.73 6.27 -13.66
CA ALA A 40 8.67 5.62 -12.92
C ALA A 40 7.37 6.42 -12.97
N ALA A 41 7.44 7.74 -12.82
CA ALA A 41 6.30 8.64 -12.94
C ALA A 41 5.67 8.60 -14.34
N GLU A 42 6.48 8.63 -15.40
CA GLU A 42 6.04 8.52 -16.80
C GLU A 42 5.34 7.18 -17.07
N LYS A 43 5.94 6.07 -16.61
CA LYS A 43 5.33 4.74 -16.74
C LYS A 43 4.00 4.62 -16.00
N PHE A 44 3.92 5.23 -14.82
CA PHE A 44 2.68 5.23 -14.06
C PHE A 44 1.59 6.07 -14.75
N ASP A 45 1.93 7.19 -15.34
CA ASP A 45 0.99 7.99 -16.14
C ASP A 45 0.50 7.22 -17.37
N THR A 46 1.40 6.54 -18.06
CA THR A 46 1.06 5.65 -19.19
C THR A 46 0.13 4.51 -18.73
N PHE A 47 0.40 3.91 -17.58
CA PHE A 47 -0.44 2.87 -17.00
C PHE A 47 -1.86 3.40 -16.67
N LEU A 48 -1.98 4.56 -16.04
CA LEU A 48 -3.28 5.17 -15.75
C LEU A 48 -4.05 5.52 -17.04
N ALA A 49 -3.35 6.04 -18.06
CA ALA A 49 -3.94 6.33 -19.37
C ALA A 49 -4.50 5.04 -20.01
N ALA A 50 -3.74 3.94 -19.96
CA ALA A 50 -4.18 2.64 -20.43
C ALA A 50 -5.43 2.14 -19.70
N LEU A 51 -5.50 2.30 -18.38
CA LEU A 51 -6.68 1.91 -17.58
C LEU A 51 -7.92 2.77 -17.88
N ARG A 52 -7.74 4.01 -18.29
CA ARG A 52 -8.82 4.91 -18.73
C ARG A 52 -9.32 4.63 -20.14
N GLY A 53 -8.62 3.76 -20.88
CA GLY A 53 -8.98 3.36 -22.22
C GLY A 53 -8.35 4.21 -23.32
N ASP A 54 -7.31 4.96 -23.01
CA ASP A 54 -6.57 5.73 -24.01
C ASP A 54 -5.88 4.80 -25.01
N GLY A 55 -5.71 5.28 -26.25
CA GLY A 55 -5.00 4.52 -27.27
C GLY A 55 -3.51 4.40 -26.96
N MET A 56 -3.02 3.18 -26.80
CA MET A 56 -1.62 2.89 -26.49
C MET A 56 -0.77 2.61 -27.73
N ALA A 57 -1.42 2.33 -28.85
CA ALA A 57 -0.79 2.09 -30.13
C ALA A 57 -1.67 2.58 -31.28
N THR A 58 -1.06 2.79 -32.43
CA THR A 58 -1.77 3.17 -33.65
C THR A 58 -1.80 1.96 -34.60
N ALA A 59 -2.98 1.61 -35.09
CA ALA A 59 -3.14 0.51 -36.04
C ALA A 59 -2.34 0.80 -37.33
N ALA A 60 -1.57 -0.20 -37.76
CA ALA A 60 -0.85 -0.16 -39.03
C ALA A 60 -1.83 0.02 -40.22
N PRO A 61 -1.35 0.39 -41.41
CA PRO A 61 -2.17 0.35 -42.62
C PRO A 61 -2.88 -1.00 -42.76
N PHE A 62 -4.12 -0.99 -43.22
CA PHE A 62 -4.99 -2.18 -43.28
C PHE A 62 -4.33 -3.37 -44.02
N GLU A 63 -3.59 -3.07 -45.07
CA GLU A 63 -2.87 -4.06 -45.91
C GLU A 63 -1.71 -4.74 -45.19
N GLN A 64 -1.22 -4.11 -44.08
CA GLN A 64 -0.12 -4.63 -43.26
C GLN A 64 -0.60 -5.38 -42.03
N GLN A 65 -1.90 -5.41 -41.78
CA GLN A 65 -2.47 -6.11 -40.63
C GLN A 65 -2.73 -7.57 -40.91
N TYR A 66 -2.48 -8.45 -39.94
CA TYR A 66 -2.90 -9.84 -39.96
C TYR A 66 -3.32 -10.28 -38.55
N PRO A 67 -4.59 -10.61 -38.34
CA PRO A 67 -5.73 -10.41 -39.25
C PRO A 67 -6.09 -8.92 -39.44
N GLN A 68 -6.77 -8.61 -40.51
CA GLN A 68 -7.22 -7.26 -40.84
C GLN A 68 -8.45 -6.87 -39.98
N MET A 69 -8.23 -6.31 -38.81
CA MET A 69 -9.26 -6.05 -37.81
C MET A 69 -9.57 -4.57 -37.54
N PHE A 70 -8.62 -3.68 -37.85
CA PHE A 70 -8.72 -2.29 -37.45
C PHE A 70 -8.59 -1.36 -38.66
N HIS A 71 -9.28 -0.23 -38.61
CA HIS A 71 -9.05 0.83 -39.60
C HIS A 71 -7.62 1.38 -39.50
N SER A 72 -7.02 1.70 -40.62
CA SER A 72 -5.70 2.34 -40.66
C SER A 72 -5.67 3.58 -39.78
N GLY A 73 -4.68 3.68 -38.90
CA GLY A 73 -4.51 4.82 -37.99
C GLY A 73 -5.45 4.83 -36.76
N ALA A 74 -6.28 3.77 -36.58
CA ALA A 74 -7.11 3.67 -35.39
C ALA A 74 -6.25 3.62 -34.12
N GLN A 75 -6.67 4.31 -33.07
CA GLN A 75 -6.05 4.20 -31.75
C GLN A 75 -6.49 2.91 -31.08
N LEU A 76 -5.53 2.11 -30.64
CA LEU A 76 -5.76 0.79 -30.06
C LEU A 76 -5.60 0.87 -28.53
N PRO A 77 -6.70 0.77 -27.75
CA PRO A 77 -6.63 0.69 -26.30
C PRO A 77 -6.14 -0.69 -25.83
N VAL A 78 -5.75 -0.78 -24.57
CA VAL A 78 -5.50 -2.08 -23.92
C VAL A 78 -6.82 -2.81 -23.70
N LEU A 79 -6.87 -4.08 -24.09
CA LEU A 79 -8.06 -4.92 -23.96
C LEU A 79 -7.78 -6.13 -23.06
N PRO A 80 -8.79 -6.60 -22.26
CA PRO A 80 -10.14 -6.05 -22.15
C PRO A 80 -10.16 -4.75 -21.35
N HIS A 81 -10.92 -3.75 -21.82
CA HIS A 81 -11.09 -2.49 -21.08
C HIS A 81 -12.15 -2.66 -19.98
N SER A 82 -11.83 -2.20 -18.77
CA SER A 82 -12.73 -2.20 -17.63
C SER A 82 -12.97 -0.77 -17.16
N PRO A 83 -14.09 -0.16 -17.49
CA PRO A 83 -14.40 1.22 -17.06
C PRO A 83 -14.26 1.41 -15.55
N GLY A 84 -13.59 2.47 -15.12
CA GLY A 84 -13.34 2.78 -13.71
C GLY A 84 -12.26 1.90 -13.04
N ALA A 85 -11.47 1.15 -13.80
CA ALA A 85 -10.35 0.38 -13.25
C ALA A 85 -9.29 1.28 -12.61
N ASP A 86 -9.05 2.46 -13.15
CA ASP A 86 -8.17 3.49 -12.61
C ASP A 86 -8.58 3.94 -11.20
N ARG A 87 -9.87 3.99 -10.88
CA ARG A 87 -10.42 4.32 -9.56
C ARG A 87 -10.25 3.20 -8.51
N ARG A 88 -9.73 2.05 -8.90
CA ARG A 88 -9.45 0.89 -8.03
C ARG A 88 -7.97 0.76 -7.66
N ILE A 89 -7.13 1.66 -8.15
CA ILE A 89 -5.71 1.68 -7.83
C ILE A 89 -5.50 2.25 -6.44
N TRP A 90 -4.63 1.61 -5.67
CA TRP A 90 -4.20 2.05 -4.35
C TRP A 90 -2.70 2.36 -4.39
N TRP A 91 -2.34 3.52 -3.89
CA TRP A 91 -0.95 3.95 -3.79
C TRP A 91 -0.45 3.79 -2.36
N GLY A 92 0.58 2.96 -2.17
CA GLY A 92 1.26 2.83 -0.88
C GLY A 92 2.15 4.04 -0.63
N ALA A 93 1.89 4.79 0.44
CA ALA A 93 2.64 5.99 0.78
C ALA A 93 3.35 5.84 2.13
N GLY A 94 4.69 5.97 2.14
CA GLY A 94 5.53 6.02 3.33
C GLY A 94 5.88 7.45 3.78
N THR A 95 5.51 8.48 3.01
CA THR A 95 5.79 9.89 3.31
C THR A 95 4.60 10.78 2.98
N HIS A 96 4.54 11.99 3.57
CA HIS A 96 3.53 12.99 3.23
C HIS A 96 3.54 13.37 1.74
N ALA A 97 4.74 13.59 1.18
CA ALA A 97 4.89 13.93 -0.24
C ALA A 97 4.35 12.84 -1.18
N SER A 98 4.55 11.57 -0.82
CA SER A 98 4.03 10.43 -1.58
C SER A 98 2.49 10.36 -1.52
N ALA A 99 1.88 10.68 -0.38
CA ALA A 99 0.42 10.76 -0.25
C ALA A 99 -0.17 11.90 -1.07
N GLU A 100 0.45 13.09 -1.05
CA GLU A 100 0.04 14.22 -1.90
C GLU A 100 0.18 13.88 -3.40
N LEU A 101 1.23 13.13 -3.77
CA LEU A 101 1.39 12.64 -5.15
C LEU A 101 0.24 11.71 -5.55
N ALA A 102 -0.16 10.78 -4.67
CA ALA A 102 -1.29 9.89 -4.91
C ALA A 102 -2.59 10.68 -5.19
N ALA A 103 -2.83 11.75 -4.41
CA ALA A 103 -3.96 12.64 -4.64
C ALA A 103 -3.89 13.31 -6.02
N ARG A 104 -2.73 13.88 -6.39
CA ARG A 104 -2.55 14.50 -7.71
C ARG A 104 -2.75 13.53 -8.87
N LYS A 105 -2.38 12.27 -8.70
CA LYS A 105 -2.56 11.21 -9.71
C LYS A 105 -3.99 10.67 -9.77
N GLY A 106 -4.86 10.99 -8.82
CA GLY A 106 -6.24 10.52 -8.77
C GLY A 106 -6.32 9.03 -8.46
N VAL A 107 -5.58 8.55 -7.44
CA VAL A 107 -5.62 7.15 -6.95
C VAL A 107 -5.86 7.10 -5.46
N ASN A 108 -6.41 5.98 -4.96
CA ASN A 108 -6.67 5.80 -3.54
C ASN A 108 -5.37 5.76 -2.72
N LEU A 109 -5.44 6.17 -1.47
CA LEU A 109 -4.30 6.15 -0.56
C LEU A 109 -4.30 4.89 0.31
N MET A 110 -3.17 4.18 0.33
CA MET A 110 -2.84 3.19 1.35
C MET A 110 -1.70 3.75 2.20
N SER A 111 -2.02 4.26 3.39
CA SER A 111 -0.99 4.70 4.34
C SER A 111 -0.25 3.49 4.88
N SER A 112 1.07 3.48 4.72
CA SER A 112 1.91 2.32 5.02
C SER A 112 1.98 2.02 6.52
N THR A 113 2.23 0.76 6.89
CA THR A 113 2.58 0.37 8.27
C THR A 113 3.94 0.86 8.72
N LEU A 114 4.71 1.40 7.80
CA LEU A 114 6.00 2.04 8.01
C LEU A 114 5.94 3.43 7.40
N VAL A 115 6.23 4.46 8.19
CA VAL A 115 6.32 5.85 7.75
C VAL A 115 7.69 6.40 8.10
N PHE A 116 8.33 7.09 7.15
CA PHE A 116 9.70 7.59 7.29
C PHE A 116 9.80 8.97 7.94
N GLU A 117 8.69 9.60 8.26
CA GLU A 117 8.67 10.89 8.95
C GLU A 117 8.62 10.67 10.46
N THR A 118 9.68 11.06 11.16
CA THR A 118 9.87 10.80 12.58
C THR A 118 10.13 12.10 13.33
N ASP A 119 9.06 12.81 13.68
CA ASP A 119 9.11 14.00 14.53
C ASP A 119 8.86 13.71 16.03
N GLY A 120 8.78 12.43 16.39
CA GLY A 120 8.47 11.97 17.75
C GLY A 120 6.96 11.73 17.99
N ALA A 121 6.11 11.95 16.99
CA ALA A 121 4.70 11.61 17.06
C ALA A 121 4.47 10.09 16.95
N SER A 122 3.29 9.63 17.37
CA SER A 122 2.89 8.22 17.15
C SER A 122 2.65 7.94 15.67
N LEU A 123 2.72 6.67 15.27
CA LEU A 123 2.36 6.27 13.89
C LEU A 123 0.95 6.76 13.52
N GLY A 124 -0.02 6.63 14.43
CA GLY A 124 -1.39 7.08 14.20
C GLY A 124 -1.51 8.59 13.98
N ASP A 125 -0.70 9.41 14.66
CA ASP A 125 -0.68 10.87 14.45
C ASP A 125 -0.06 11.24 13.11
N VAL A 126 1.08 10.63 12.76
CA VAL A 126 1.76 10.89 11.47
C VAL A 126 0.90 10.47 10.29
N GLN A 127 0.27 9.30 10.38
CA GLN A 127 -0.64 8.82 9.32
C GLN A 127 -1.91 9.69 9.23
N ALA A 128 -2.47 10.16 10.35
CA ALA A 128 -3.61 11.07 10.32
C ALA A 128 -3.28 12.39 9.60
N GLU A 129 -2.10 12.96 9.84
CA GLU A 129 -1.62 14.13 9.10
C GLU A 129 -1.41 13.80 7.61
N GLN A 130 -0.85 12.64 7.27
CA GLN A 130 -0.70 12.17 5.90
C GLN A 130 -2.06 12.08 5.18
N ILE A 131 -3.07 11.52 5.84
CA ILE A 131 -4.44 11.42 5.32
C ILE A 131 -5.04 12.82 5.11
N ALA A 132 -4.86 13.72 6.07
CA ALA A 132 -5.37 15.08 5.96
C ALA A 132 -4.73 15.85 4.79
N ARG A 133 -3.41 15.68 4.56
CA ARG A 133 -2.72 16.27 3.40
C ARG A 133 -3.21 15.70 2.09
N TYR A 134 -3.38 14.36 2.01
CA TYR A 134 -3.94 13.70 0.85
C TYR A 134 -5.31 14.25 0.48
N ARG A 135 -6.23 14.36 1.45
CA ARG A 135 -7.59 14.87 1.20
C ARG A 135 -7.60 16.32 0.77
N ARG A 136 -6.80 17.18 1.41
CA ARG A 136 -6.65 18.58 0.98
C ARG A 136 -6.13 18.72 -0.45
N GLU A 137 -5.16 17.88 -0.82
CA GLU A 137 -4.62 17.91 -2.18
C GLU A 137 -5.62 17.36 -3.20
N TRP A 138 -6.38 16.33 -2.83
CA TRP A 138 -7.47 15.78 -3.64
C TRP A 138 -8.53 16.84 -3.97
N GLU A 139 -8.98 17.59 -2.98
CA GLU A 139 -9.93 18.69 -3.13
C GLU A 139 -9.41 19.79 -4.06
N LYS A 140 -8.13 20.17 -3.95
CA LYS A 140 -7.50 21.16 -4.83
C LYS A 140 -7.48 20.75 -6.30
N VAL A 141 -7.22 19.46 -6.56
CA VAL A 141 -7.21 18.93 -7.94
C VAL A 141 -8.62 18.87 -8.52
N GLY A 142 -9.63 18.60 -7.70
CA GLY A 142 -11.03 18.60 -8.11
C GLY A 142 -11.41 17.37 -8.94
N HIS A 143 -10.99 16.18 -8.51
CA HIS A 143 -11.44 14.92 -9.12
C HIS A 143 -12.95 14.73 -8.99
N ASP A 144 -13.58 14.05 -9.95
CA ASP A 144 -15.03 13.84 -10.06
C ASP A 144 -15.56 12.63 -9.28
N TRP A 145 -14.76 12.05 -8.36
CA TRP A 145 -15.10 10.87 -7.58
C TRP A 145 -14.48 10.92 -6.18
N GLU A 146 -15.07 10.15 -5.26
CA GLU A 146 -14.65 10.08 -3.87
C GLU A 146 -13.53 9.04 -3.68
N PRO A 147 -12.35 9.44 -3.20
CA PRO A 147 -11.24 8.53 -2.96
C PRO A 147 -11.44 7.78 -1.65
N ARG A 148 -10.80 6.62 -1.56
CA ARG A 148 -10.74 5.85 -0.32
C ARG A 148 -9.33 5.88 0.27
N VAL A 149 -9.28 5.86 1.59
CA VAL A 149 -8.04 5.80 2.35
C VAL A 149 -8.03 4.54 3.20
N SER A 150 -6.93 3.80 3.18
CA SER A 150 -6.72 2.65 4.05
C SER A 150 -5.52 2.85 4.97
N VAL A 151 -5.65 2.28 6.17
CA VAL A 151 -4.54 2.07 7.11
C VAL A 151 -4.45 0.60 7.46
N SER A 152 -3.27 0.12 7.84
CA SER A 152 -3.05 -1.27 8.21
C SER A 152 -2.61 -1.38 9.67
N ARG A 153 -3.13 -2.39 10.38
CA ARG A 153 -2.74 -2.69 11.76
C ARG A 153 -2.59 -4.20 11.96
N PRO A 154 -1.55 -4.66 12.64
CA PRO A 154 -1.48 -6.04 13.13
C PRO A 154 -2.33 -6.15 14.39
N ILE A 155 -3.45 -6.90 14.30
CA ILE A 155 -4.46 -7.01 15.37
C ILE A 155 -4.79 -8.47 15.63
N PHE A 156 -4.63 -8.91 16.87
CA PHE A 156 -4.87 -10.28 17.33
C PHE A 156 -5.80 -10.29 18.54
N PRO A 157 -7.14 -10.38 18.34
CA PRO A 157 -8.08 -10.41 19.44
C PRO A 157 -7.99 -11.73 20.19
N ILE A 158 -7.81 -11.66 21.51
CA ILE A 158 -7.79 -12.80 22.43
C ILE A 158 -9.20 -12.93 23.03
N VAL A 159 -9.93 -13.97 22.64
CA VAL A 159 -11.28 -14.27 23.12
C VAL A 159 -11.28 -15.36 24.18
N ASP A 160 -10.35 -16.32 24.08
CA ASP A 160 -10.24 -17.43 25.00
C ASP A 160 -8.78 -17.84 25.32
N GLY A 161 -8.61 -18.86 26.16
CA GLY A 161 -7.30 -19.34 26.57
C GLY A 161 -6.47 -19.93 25.43
N SER A 162 -7.08 -20.45 24.38
CA SER A 162 -6.37 -20.97 23.20
C SER A 162 -5.79 -19.83 22.37
N ASP A 163 -6.54 -18.74 22.21
CA ASP A 163 -6.04 -17.52 21.58
C ASP A 163 -4.85 -16.94 22.34
N ALA A 164 -4.94 -16.91 23.68
CA ALA A 164 -3.87 -16.44 24.53
C ALA A 164 -2.58 -17.26 24.38
N GLN A 165 -2.68 -18.57 24.18
CA GLN A 165 -1.51 -19.44 23.94
C GLN A 165 -0.89 -19.21 22.57
N ILE A 166 -1.71 -18.99 21.54
CA ILE A 166 -1.24 -18.83 20.16
C ILE A 166 -0.71 -17.41 19.92
N PHE A 167 -1.47 -16.39 20.36
CA PHE A 167 -1.20 -14.99 20.00
C PHE A 167 -0.56 -14.19 21.13
N GLY A 168 -0.70 -14.62 22.40
CA GLY A 168 -0.13 -13.92 23.55
C GLY A 168 1.36 -13.60 23.43
N PRO A 169 2.22 -14.54 22.96
CA PRO A 169 3.63 -14.25 22.74
C PRO A 169 3.90 -13.10 21.74
N ALA A 170 3.03 -12.91 20.75
CA ALA A 170 3.15 -11.78 19.81
C ALA A 170 2.90 -10.41 20.47
N GLY A 171 2.14 -10.37 21.57
CA GLY A 171 1.90 -9.17 22.38
C GLY A 171 2.95 -8.91 23.45
N SER A 172 3.84 -9.86 23.72
CA SER A 172 4.93 -9.69 24.68
C SER A 172 6.08 -8.82 24.16
N GLY A 173 6.03 -8.41 22.88
CA GLY A 173 6.94 -7.46 22.25
C GLY A 173 6.63 -6.00 22.66
N GLU A 174 6.61 -5.10 21.73
CA GLU A 174 6.52 -3.69 21.99
C GLU A 174 5.07 -3.24 22.28
N SER A 175 4.84 -2.65 23.44
CA SER A 175 3.57 -1.98 23.77
C SER A 175 3.39 -0.63 23.07
N HIS A 176 4.41 -0.18 22.34
CA HIS A 176 4.50 1.10 21.65
C HIS A 176 4.95 0.92 20.21
N ASP A 177 4.69 1.95 19.39
CA ASP A 177 5.28 2.04 18.06
C ASP A 177 6.81 2.01 18.17
N SER A 178 7.47 1.27 17.30
CA SER A 178 8.94 1.15 17.32
C SER A 178 9.56 2.04 16.25
N ILE A 179 10.73 2.59 16.58
CA ILE A 179 11.55 3.32 15.62
C ILE A 179 12.66 2.39 15.16
N GLY A 180 12.71 2.14 13.87
CA GLY A 180 13.74 1.32 13.23
C GLY A 180 14.46 2.07 12.13
N VAL A 181 15.49 1.43 11.58
CA VAL A 181 16.21 1.92 10.41
C VAL A 181 16.02 0.91 9.29
N LEU A 182 15.54 1.37 8.14
CA LEU A 182 15.42 0.60 6.92
C LEU A 182 16.10 1.40 5.81
N ASP A 183 17.08 0.79 5.13
CA ASP A 183 17.86 1.44 4.08
C ASP A 183 18.44 2.82 4.49
N ASP A 184 19.09 2.84 5.67
CA ASP A 184 19.66 4.03 6.31
C ASP A 184 18.66 5.14 6.69
N GLN A 185 17.36 4.85 6.58
CA GLN A 185 16.29 5.78 6.95
C GLN A 185 15.61 5.36 8.24
N ARG A 186 15.31 6.36 9.07
CA ARG A 186 14.52 6.13 10.27
C ARG A 186 13.04 6.10 9.91
N GLY A 187 12.35 5.05 10.36
CA GLY A 187 10.93 4.90 10.18
C GLY A 187 10.23 4.52 11.48
N ILE A 188 8.94 4.82 11.55
CA ILE A 188 8.04 4.39 12.62
C ILE A 188 7.31 3.15 12.15
N PHE A 189 7.39 2.08 12.93
CA PHE A 189 6.66 0.84 12.74
C PHE A 189 5.51 0.77 13.75
N GLY A 190 4.31 0.46 13.28
CA GLY A 190 3.16 0.32 14.15
C GLY A 190 3.26 -0.88 15.09
N ARG A 191 2.86 -0.68 16.33
CA ARG A 191 2.77 -1.74 17.34
C ARG A 191 1.76 -2.81 16.94
N THR A 192 1.96 -4.03 17.43
CA THR A 192 0.98 -5.10 17.33
C THR A 192 -0.05 -4.97 18.47
N LEU A 193 -1.33 -4.99 18.14
CA LEU A 193 -2.43 -4.99 19.10
C LEU A 193 -2.83 -6.43 19.45
N VAL A 194 -2.43 -6.89 20.63
CA VAL A 194 -2.79 -8.22 21.15
C VAL A 194 -3.41 -8.01 22.53
N ASP A 195 -4.74 -8.12 22.62
CA ASP A 195 -5.49 -7.97 23.86
C ASP A 195 -6.92 -8.51 23.70
N THR A 196 -7.74 -8.38 24.74
CA THR A 196 -9.17 -8.64 24.64
C THR A 196 -9.85 -7.69 23.64
N PRO A 197 -10.95 -8.11 23.00
CA PRO A 197 -11.66 -7.27 22.03
C PRO A 197 -11.98 -5.87 22.52
N ASP A 198 -12.46 -5.72 23.74
CA ASP A 198 -12.84 -4.41 24.32
C ASP A 198 -11.66 -3.42 24.36
N LYS A 199 -10.49 -3.90 24.78
CA LYS A 199 -9.27 -3.06 24.83
C LYS A 199 -8.75 -2.74 23.44
N ILE A 200 -8.88 -3.67 22.50
CA ILE A 200 -8.52 -3.42 21.09
C ILE A 200 -9.44 -2.35 20.52
N VAL A 201 -10.74 -2.44 20.74
CA VAL A 201 -11.71 -1.41 20.31
C VAL A 201 -11.38 -0.06 20.92
N GLU A 202 -11.08 0.01 22.21
CA GLU A 202 -10.66 1.26 22.87
C GLU A 202 -9.38 1.85 22.22
N ALA A 203 -8.39 1.00 21.96
CA ALA A 203 -7.14 1.43 21.32
C ALA A 203 -7.36 1.94 19.90
N LEU A 204 -8.18 1.24 19.10
CA LEU A 204 -8.50 1.62 17.72
C LEU A 204 -9.33 2.91 17.65
N LYS A 205 -10.28 3.12 18.57
CA LYS A 205 -11.05 4.38 18.66
C LYS A 205 -10.17 5.59 19.06
N LYS A 206 -9.04 5.37 19.70
CA LYS A 206 -8.04 6.42 20.01
C LYS A 206 -7.03 6.66 18.88
N ASP A 207 -6.92 5.74 17.94
CA ASP A 207 -6.01 5.87 16.81
C ASP A 207 -6.60 6.82 15.76
N LYS A 208 -6.03 8.02 15.67
CA LYS A 208 -6.54 9.07 14.77
C LYS A 208 -6.52 8.67 13.30
N ALA A 209 -5.53 7.87 12.87
CA ALA A 209 -5.45 7.42 11.50
C ALA A 209 -6.53 6.38 11.18
N VAL A 210 -6.79 5.44 12.11
CA VAL A 210 -7.89 4.46 11.96
C VAL A 210 -9.23 5.18 11.86
N MET A 211 -9.47 6.18 12.72
CA MET A 211 -10.71 6.95 12.71
C MET A 211 -10.86 7.90 11.51
N ALA A 212 -9.74 8.23 10.84
CA ALA A 212 -9.75 9.05 9.62
C ALA A 212 -9.80 8.22 8.34
N ALA A 213 -9.56 6.91 8.38
CA ALA A 213 -9.53 6.04 7.22
C ALA A 213 -10.92 5.45 6.90
N ASP A 214 -11.12 5.11 5.63
CA ASP A 214 -12.33 4.43 5.15
C ASP A 214 -12.20 2.91 5.23
N THR A 215 -10.98 2.41 5.34
CA THR A 215 -10.66 0.99 5.32
C THR A 215 -9.57 0.67 6.34
N LEU A 216 -9.86 -0.24 7.25
CA LEU A 216 -8.86 -0.83 8.13
C LEU A 216 -8.46 -2.20 7.60
N MET A 217 -7.19 -2.35 7.24
CA MET A 217 -6.61 -3.61 6.80
C MET A 217 -5.95 -4.32 7.98
N LEU A 218 -6.18 -5.63 8.09
CA LEU A 218 -5.53 -6.47 9.10
C LEU A 218 -4.24 -7.05 8.52
N THR A 219 -3.13 -6.85 9.21
CA THR A 219 -1.87 -7.54 8.90
C THR A 219 -1.86 -8.88 9.63
N ILE A 220 -1.94 -9.98 8.89
CA ILE A 220 -1.95 -11.34 9.44
C ILE A 220 -0.62 -12.03 9.07
N PRO A 221 0.15 -12.54 10.05
CA PRO A 221 1.39 -13.23 9.76
C PRO A 221 1.12 -14.59 9.09
N ASN A 222 1.72 -14.82 7.93
CA ASN A 222 1.58 -16.08 7.19
C ASN A 222 2.20 -17.28 7.90
N GLN A 223 3.17 -17.03 8.81
CA GLN A 223 3.85 -18.08 9.60
C GLN A 223 2.91 -18.78 10.58
N ALA A 224 1.84 -18.12 11.01
CA ALA A 224 0.85 -18.69 11.92
C ALA A 224 -0.02 -19.79 11.28
N GLY A 225 -0.01 -19.91 9.97
CA GLY A 225 -0.81 -20.86 9.20
C GLY A 225 -2.28 -20.44 9.03
N VAL A 226 -2.98 -21.18 8.17
CA VAL A 226 -4.35 -20.83 7.74
C VAL A 226 -5.35 -20.84 8.90
N ALA A 227 -5.27 -21.84 9.78
CA ALA A 227 -6.22 -21.96 10.90
C ALA A 227 -6.12 -20.78 11.88
N ALA A 228 -4.89 -20.35 12.22
CA ALA A 228 -4.67 -19.20 13.08
C ALA A 228 -5.11 -17.89 12.40
N GLY A 229 -4.82 -17.73 11.11
CA GLY A 229 -5.28 -16.58 10.32
C GLY A 229 -6.80 -16.49 10.25
N ALA A 230 -7.50 -17.60 10.03
CA ALA A 230 -8.95 -17.66 10.03
C ALA A 230 -9.53 -17.29 11.42
N ARG A 231 -8.89 -17.76 12.51
CA ARG A 231 -9.30 -17.43 13.88
C ARG A 231 -9.16 -15.94 14.18
N ILE A 232 -8.06 -15.30 13.75
CA ILE A 232 -7.89 -13.84 13.90
C ILE A 232 -9.02 -13.10 13.19
N LEU A 233 -9.30 -13.46 11.91
CA LEU A 233 -10.36 -12.83 11.13
C LEU A 233 -11.75 -13.01 11.77
N GLU A 234 -12.06 -14.22 12.23
CA GLU A 234 -13.32 -14.51 12.88
C GLU A 234 -13.49 -13.71 14.17
N ASN A 235 -12.48 -13.69 15.03
CA ASN A 235 -12.52 -12.94 16.29
C ASN A 235 -12.65 -11.44 16.02
N PHE A 236 -11.90 -10.91 15.06
CA PHE A 236 -12.00 -9.50 14.69
C PHE A 236 -13.38 -9.15 14.13
N ALA A 237 -13.87 -9.90 13.15
CA ALA A 237 -15.15 -9.64 12.50
C ALA A 237 -16.34 -9.74 13.46
N ARG A 238 -16.26 -10.64 14.47
CA ARG A 238 -17.35 -10.89 15.42
C ARG A 238 -17.34 -9.91 16.58
N TYR A 239 -16.19 -9.54 17.12
CA TYR A 239 -16.10 -8.86 18.41
C TYR A 239 -15.47 -7.46 18.33
N VAL A 240 -14.78 -7.10 17.26
CA VAL A 240 -14.11 -5.79 17.12
C VAL A 240 -14.73 -4.95 16.03
N ALA A 241 -14.89 -5.51 14.83
CA ALA A 241 -15.34 -4.75 13.67
C ALA A 241 -16.71 -4.07 13.84
N PRO A 242 -17.75 -4.69 14.43
CA PRO A 242 -19.04 -4.05 14.63
C PRO A 242 -18.96 -2.83 15.54
N GLU A 243 -18.07 -2.85 16.55
CA GLU A 243 -17.86 -1.73 17.48
C GLU A 243 -17.17 -0.52 16.82
N LEU A 244 -16.59 -0.72 15.63
CA LEU A 244 -16.02 0.31 14.77
C LEU A 244 -17.00 0.76 13.67
N GLY A 245 -18.23 0.25 13.67
CA GLY A 245 -19.25 0.58 12.68
C GLY A 245 -19.18 -0.23 11.38
N TRP A 246 -18.37 -1.31 11.35
CA TRP A 246 -18.33 -2.18 10.19
C TRP A 246 -19.54 -3.14 10.16
N GLU A 247 -20.15 -3.25 8.98
CA GLU A 247 -21.21 -4.22 8.70
C GLU A 247 -20.78 -5.14 7.55
N PRO A 248 -21.09 -6.47 7.64
CA PRO A 248 -20.81 -7.37 6.53
C PRO A 248 -21.61 -6.96 5.31
N ALA A 249 -20.97 -7.04 4.14
CA ALA A 249 -21.67 -6.82 2.88
C ALA A 249 -22.84 -7.82 2.77
N THR A 250 -24.05 -7.33 2.71
CA THR A 250 -25.21 -8.16 2.40
C THR A 250 -25.04 -8.75 1.02
N LYS A 251 -25.19 -10.07 0.90
CA LYS A 251 -25.22 -10.71 -0.43
C LYS A 251 -26.40 -10.10 -1.18
N GLY A 252 -26.07 -9.23 -2.17
CA GLY A 252 -27.02 -8.77 -3.17
C GLY A 252 -27.41 -9.91 -4.12
#